data_7aba3edc3ff471d4e47ea38a6cac0eda
#
_entry.id   7aba3edc3ff471d4e47ea38a6cac0eda
#
_cell.length_a   1.000
_cell.length_b   1.000
_cell.length_c   1.000
_cell.angle_alpha   90.00
_cell.angle_beta   90.00
_cell.angle_gamma   90.00
#
_symmetry.space_group_name_H-M   'P 1'
#
loop_
_entity.id
_entity.type
_entity.pdbx_description
1 polymer ?
#
loop_
_entity_poly.entity_id
_entity_poly.type
_entity_poly.pdbx_seq_one_letter_code
_entity_poly.pdbx_strand_id
1 'polypeptide(L)'
;MSSFQFEQIGVIRSPYKEKFAVPRQPGLVKSANGELHLIAPYNQADAVRGLEAFSHLWILFVFHQTMEGGWRPTVRPPRLGGNTRMGVFATRSTFRPNPIGMSLVELKEVVCHKDSVILKLGSLDLVDGTPVVDIKPYLPFAESLPDASASYAQSAPAAEMTVSFTAEVEKQLLTLEKRYPQLTLFIREVLAQDPRPAYRKGEETGKTYAVWLHDFNVRWRVTDAGFEVFALEPR
;
A
#
# COMPACT_ATOMS: atom_id res chain seq x y z
N MET A 1 -22.36 -2.71 -25.73
CA MET A 1 -22.05 -2.42 -24.30
C MET A 1 -21.56 -1.00 -24.21
N SER A 2 -22.05 -0.21 -23.24
CA SER A 2 -21.55 1.14 -23.00
C SER A 2 -20.18 1.04 -22.34
N SER A 3 -19.22 1.86 -22.78
CA SER A 3 -17.93 2.05 -22.11
C SER A 3 -17.82 3.47 -21.57
N PHE A 4 -17.10 3.64 -20.47
CA PHE A 4 -16.81 4.94 -19.86
C PHE A 4 -15.31 5.15 -19.85
N GLN A 5 -14.88 6.37 -20.15
CA GLN A 5 -13.48 6.75 -20.07
C GLN A 5 -13.29 7.66 -18.85
N PHE A 6 -12.22 7.42 -18.10
CA PHE A 6 -11.83 8.24 -16.95
C PHE A 6 -10.46 8.86 -17.22
N GLU A 7 -10.32 10.11 -16.78
CA GLU A 7 -9.05 10.82 -16.86
C GLU A 7 -8.18 10.51 -15.63
N GLN A 8 -6.88 10.38 -15.85
CA GLN A 8 -5.92 10.33 -14.76
C GLN A 8 -5.74 11.72 -14.20
N ILE A 9 -6.04 11.92 -12.90
CA ILE A 9 -5.90 13.22 -12.23
C ILE A 9 -4.57 13.38 -11.50
N GLY A 10 -3.87 12.28 -11.22
CA GLY A 10 -2.63 12.31 -10.48
C GLY A 10 -1.90 10.97 -10.44
N VAL A 11 -0.73 10.97 -9.81
CA VAL A 11 0.14 9.81 -9.65
C VAL A 11 0.61 9.69 -8.21
N ILE A 12 0.54 8.48 -7.66
CA ILE A 12 1.09 8.16 -6.35
C ILE A 12 2.62 8.06 -6.41
N ARG A 13 3.28 8.70 -5.45
CA ARG A 13 4.68 8.49 -5.10
C ARG A 13 4.74 7.79 -3.75
N SER A 14 5.28 6.59 -3.75
CA SER A 14 5.19 5.66 -2.62
C SER A 14 6.53 4.97 -2.36
N PRO A 15 6.81 4.56 -1.12
CA PRO A 15 7.96 3.73 -0.80
C PRO A 15 7.88 2.32 -1.40
N TYR A 16 6.69 1.86 -1.80
CA TYR A 16 6.48 0.53 -2.33
C TYR A 16 6.80 0.47 -3.82
N LYS A 17 7.93 -0.13 -4.19
CA LYS A 17 8.35 -0.26 -5.60
C LYS A 17 7.83 -1.53 -6.26
N GLU A 18 7.31 -2.46 -5.48
CA GLU A 18 6.80 -3.75 -5.92
C GLU A 18 5.46 -4.08 -5.26
N LYS A 19 4.58 -4.76 -6.00
CA LYS A 19 3.25 -5.15 -5.53
C LYS A 19 3.25 -6.07 -4.30
N PHE A 20 4.32 -6.86 -4.11
CA PHE A 20 4.40 -7.80 -2.98
C PHE A 20 4.69 -7.11 -1.65
N ALA A 21 5.33 -5.93 -1.68
CA ALA A 21 5.58 -5.12 -0.50
C ALA A 21 4.36 -4.36 0.00
N VAL A 22 3.39 -4.13 -0.87
CA VAL A 22 2.21 -3.31 -0.56
C VAL A 22 1.32 -4.04 0.46
N PRO A 23 0.97 -3.40 1.58
CA PRO A 23 0.03 -3.98 2.54
C PRO A 23 -1.33 -4.18 1.87
N ARG A 24 -2.07 -5.18 2.32
CA ARG A 24 -3.33 -5.59 1.67
C ARG A 24 -4.47 -4.61 1.86
N GLN A 25 -4.36 -3.74 2.83
CA GLN A 25 -5.32 -2.67 3.14
C GLN A 25 -4.56 -1.49 3.77
N PRO A 26 -5.10 -0.26 3.66
CA PRO A 26 -4.53 0.91 4.33
C PRO A 26 -4.56 0.71 5.86
N GLY A 27 -3.65 1.39 6.55
CA GLY A 27 -3.57 1.36 8.02
C GLY A 27 -2.88 0.13 8.62
N LEU A 28 -2.48 -0.87 7.83
CA LEU A 28 -1.70 -2.02 8.32
C LEU A 28 -0.21 -1.68 8.51
N VAL A 29 0.31 -0.71 7.77
CA VAL A 29 1.66 -0.15 7.88
C VAL A 29 1.49 1.34 8.12
N LYS A 30 1.46 1.75 9.39
CA LYS A 30 1.14 3.13 9.78
C LYS A 30 2.23 4.13 9.40
N SER A 31 3.47 3.69 9.40
CA SER A 31 4.63 4.51 9.01
C SER A 31 4.78 4.70 7.49
N ALA A 32 3.96 4.04 6.67
CA ALA A 32 3.98 4.19 5.22
C ALA A 32 3.48 5.57 4.79
N ASN A 33 4.41 6.46 4.51
CA ASN A 33 4.13 7.79 3.97
C ASN A 33 4.35 7.81 2.46
N GLY A 34 3.56 8.63 1.78
CA GLY A 34 3.70 8.85 0.34
C GLY A 34 3.04 10.14 -0.07
N GLU A 35 2.96 10.37 -1.35
CA GLU A 35 2.43 11.60 -1.92
C GLU A 35 1.52 11.27 -3.11
N LEU A 36 0.48 12.08 -3.29
CA LEU A 36 -0.26 12.15 -4.54
C LEU A 36 0.12 13.46 -5.24
N HIS A 37 0.73 13.34 -6.40
CA HIS A 37 1.04 14.46 -7.26
C HIS A 37 -0.07 14.62 -8.29
N LEU A 38 -0.84 15.71 -8.20
CA LEU A 38 -1.84 16.04 -9.21
C LEU A 38 -1.14 16.49 -10.50
N ILE A 39 -1.73 16.17 -11.65
CA ILE A 39 -1.20 16.50 -12.97
C ILE A 39 -2.10 17.52 -13.69
N ALA A 40 -1.56 18.25 -14.65
CA ALA A 40 -2.33 19.19 -15.44
C ALA A 40 -3.44 18.47 -16.25
N PRO A 41 -4.63 19.07 -16.36
CA PRO A 41 -5.04 20.38 -15.88
C PRO A 41 -5.59 20.39 -14.43
N TYR A 42 -5.51 19.29 -13.70
CA TYR A 42 -6.14 19.07 -12.38
C TYR A 42 -5.29 19.59 -11.20
N ASN A 43 -4.04 19.99 -11.42
CA ASN A 43 -3.08 20.50 -10.43
C ASN A 43 -3.33 21.98 -10.05
N GLN A 44 -4.61 22.33 -9.85
CA GLN A 44 -5.03 23.68 -9.49
C GLN A 44 -5.32 23.79 -8.00
N ALA A 45 -4.83 24.84 -7.34
CA ALA A 45 -5.05 25.08 -5.91
C ALA A 45 -6.54 25.15 -5.55
N ASP A 46 -7.36 25.68 -6.46
CA ASP A 46 -8.81 25.78 -6.26
C ASP A 46 -9.50 24.41 -6.19
N ALA A 47 -8.96 23.40 -6.87
CA ALA A 47 -9.51 22.04 -6.85
C ALA A 47 -9.34 21.34 -5.49
N VAL A 48 -8.38 21.79 -4.67
CA VAL A 48 -8.10 21.22 -3.34
C VAL A 48 -8.45 22.18 -2.19
N ARG A 49 -9.08 23.32 -2.50
CA ARG A 49 -9.45 24.32 -1.49
C ARG A 49 -10.39 23.71 -0.44
N GLY A 50 -9.98 23.78 0.84
CA GLY A 50 -10.75 23.23 1.96
C GLY A 50 -10.46 21.76 2.25
N LEU A 51 -9.64 21.10 1.43
CA LEU A 51 -9.31 19.68 1.63
C LEU A 51 -8.48 19.46 2.91
N GLU A 52 -7.70 20.46 3.33
CA GLU A 52 -6.88 20.48 4.55
C GLU A 52 -7.70 20.36 5.84
N ALA A 53 -9.02 20.59 5.78
CA ALA A 53 -9.92 20.40 6.91
C ALA A 53 -10.31 18.92 7.15
N PHE A 54 -9.97 18.03 6.21
CA PHE A 54 -10.28 16.60 6.31
C PHE A 54 -9.04 15.82 6.72
N SER A 55 -9.21 14.88 7.65
CA SER A 55 -8.12 14.02 8.13
C SER A 55 -7.86 12.81 7.22
N HIS A 56 -8.87 12.36 6.47
CA HIS A 56 -8.79 11.17 5.62
C HIS A 56 -9.49 11.39 4.28
N LEU A 57 -8.93 10.70 3.27
CA LEU A 57 -9.43 10.74 1.90
C LEU A 57 -9.60 9.33 1.34
N TRP A 58 -10.65 9.14 0.56
CA TRP A 58 -10.74 8.05 -0.40
C TRP A 58 -9.92 8.40 -1.64
N ILE A 59 -8.96 7.55 -1.98
CA ILE A 59 -8.25 7.59 -3.25
C ILE A 59 -8.83 6.51 -4.15
N LEU A 60 -9.40 6.91 -5.28
CA LEU A 60 -9.85 5.99 -6.33
C LEU A 60 -8.76 5.90 -7.39
N PHE A 61 -8.33 4.67 -7.69
CA PHE A 61 -7.15 4.45 -8.53
C PHE A 61 -7.31 3.25 -9.44
N VAL A 62 -6.41 3.11 -10.41
CA VAL A 62 -6.40 1.97 -11.34
C VAL A 62 -5.35 0.95 -10.92
N PHE A 63 -5.73 -0.32 -10.88
CA PHE A 63 -4.82 -1.45 -10.68
C PHE A 63 -3.95 -1.69 -11.92
N HIS A 64 -3.13 -0.70 -12.30
CA HIS A 64 -2.39 -0.66 -13.56
C HIS A 64 -1.44 -1.86 -13.79
N GLN A 65 -0.85 -2.41 -12.71
CA GLN A 65 0.11 -3.52 -12.83
C GLN A 65 -0.52 -4.90 -13.06
N THR A 66 -1.85 -5.01 -13.02
CA THR A 66 -2.55 -6.29 -13.16
C THR A 66 -3.57 -6.29 -14.30
N MET A 67 -3.70 -5.19 -15.04
CA MET A 67 -4.69 -5.05 -16.13
C MET A 67 -4.51 -6.09 -17.22
N GLU A 68 -3.28 -6.41 -17.61
CA GLU A 68 -2.97 -7.40 -18.64
C GLU A 68 -3.50 -8.80 -18.31
N GLY A 69 -3.64 -9.12 -17.02
CA GLY A 69 -4.18 -10.40 -16.54
C GLY A 69 -5.68 -10.57 -16.77
N GLY A 70 -6.37 -9.53 -17.23
CA GLY A 70 -7.81 -9.48 -17.47
C GLY A 70 -8.65 -9.74 -16.21
N TRP A 71 -9.97 -9.74 -16.37
CA TRP A 71 -10.87 -10.04 -15.27
C TRP A 71 -11.10 -11.54 -15.09
N ARG A 72 -11.47 -11.95 -13.88
CA ARG A 72 -11.77 -13.34 -13.53
C ARG A 72 -13.06 -13.38 -12.72
N PRO A 73 -14.02 -14.26 -13.03
CA PRO A 73 -15.28 -14.36 -12.27
C PRO A 73 -15.05 -14.81 -10.82
N THR A 74 -14.00 -15.61 -10.58
CA THR A 74 -13.60 -16.09 -9.25
C THR A 74 -12.12 -15.89 -9.01
N VAL A 75 -11.75 -15.64 -7.76
CA VAL A 75 -10.37 -15.50 -7.27
C VAL A 75 -10.16 -16.33 -6.02
N ARG A 76 -8.93 -16.50 -5.59
CA ARG A 76 -8.56 -17.22 -4.36
C ARG A 76 -7.94 -16.23 -3.37
N PRO A 77 -8.72 -15.71 -2.39
CA PRO A 77 -8.20 -14.79 -1.40
C PRO A 77 -7.11 -15.46 -0.54
N PRO A 78 -5.93 -14.84 -0.39
CA PRO A 78 -4.87 -15.40 0.46
C PRO A 78 -5.27 -15.62 1.92
N ARG A 79 -6.20 -14.81 2.46
CA ARG A 79 -6.76 -14.97 3.82
C ARG A 79 -7.53 -16.28 4.02
N LEU A 80 -7.99 -16.90 2.94
CA LEU A 80 -8.68 -18.20 2.96
C LEU A 80 -7.71 -19.34 2.58
N GLY A 81 -6.42 -19.19 2.87
CA GLY A 81 -5.39 -20.19 2.59
C GLY A 81 -5.07 -20.37 1.09
N GLY A 82 -5.60 -19.51 0.21
CA GLY A 82 -5.34 -19.57 -1.23
C GLY A 82 -6.03 -20.73 -1.98
N ASN A 83 -6.79 -21.58 -1.32
CA ASN A 83 -7.49 -22.73 -1.93
C ASN A 83 -8.98 -22.46 -2.17
N THR A 84 -9.63 -21.71 -1.30
CA THR A 84 -11.05 -21.38 -1.42
C THR A 84 -11.29 -20.37 -2.53
N ARG A 85 -12.23 -20.68 -3.44
CA ARG A 85 -12.66 -19.75 -4.49
C ARG A 85 -13.78 -18.87 -4.00
N MET A 86 -13.67 -17.56 -4.29
CA MET A 86 -14.68 -16.55 -4.00
C MET A 86 -15.02 -15.78 -5.29
N GLY A 87 -16.28 -15.37 -5.45
CA GLY A 87 -16.66 -14.44 -6.50
C GLY A 87 -15.83 -13.15 -6.42
N VAL A 88 -15.39 -12.61 -7.55
CA VAL A 88 -14.52 -11.42 -7.57
C VAL A 88 -15.14 -10.22 -6.85
N PHE A 89 -16.47 -10.06 -6.95
CA PHE A 89 -17.20 -8.97 -6.28
C PHE A 89 -17.34 -9.15 -4.76
N ALA A 90 -17.17 -10.38 -4.25
CA ALA A 90 -17.08 -10.66 -2.82
C ALA A 90 -15.64 -10.46 -2.27
N THR A 91 -14.77 -9.84 -3.04
CA THR A 91 -13.36 -9.59 -2.68
C THR A 91 -12.94 -8.19 -3.11
N ARG A 92 -11.75 -7.75 -2.66
CA ARG A 92 -11.05 -6.54 -3.15
C ARG A 92 -9.92 -6.89 -4.13
N SER A 93 -10.07 -7.99 -4.88
CA SER A 93 -9.10 -8.42 -5.88
C SER A 93 -8.94 -7.41 -7.02
N THR A 94 -7.74 -7.35 -7.58
CA THR A 94 -7.39 -6.51 -8.73
C THR A 94 -7.94 -7.02 -10.07
N PHE A 95 -8.33 -8.32 -10.15
CA PHE A 95 -8.84 -8.96 -11.38
C PHE A 95 -10.33 -8.69 -11.60
N ARG A 96 -10.71 -7.42 -11.58
CA ARG A 96 -12.09 -6.94 -11.74
C ARG A 96 -12.39 -6.56 -13.19
N PRO A 97 -13.67 -6.57 -13.63
CA PRO A 97 -14.03 -6.08 -14.96
C PRO A 97 -13.58 -4.64 -15.20
N ASN A 98 -13.78 -3.77 -14.19
CA ASN A 98 -13.20 -2.44 -14.13
C ASN A 98 -12.14 -2.46 -13.03
N PRO A 99 -10.85 -2.39 -13.34
CA PRO A 99 -9.77 -2.56 -12.36
C PRO A 99 -9.57 -1.31 -11.50
N ILE A 100 -10.66 -0.82 -10.89
CA ILE A 100 -10.69 0.35 -10.00
C ILE A 100 -10.50 -0.14 -8.57
N GLY A 101 -9.54 0.45 -7.90
CA GLY A 101 -9.30 0.30 -6.47
C GLY A 101 -9.76 1.53 -5.69
N MET A 102 -9.95 1.35 -4.38
CA MET A 102 -10.22 2.42 -3.44
C MET A 102 -9.38 2.19 -2.18
N SER A 103 -8.79 3.26 -1.67
CA SER A 103 -7.99 3.24 -0.45
C SER A 103 -8.32 4.43 0.43
N LEU A 104 -8.60 4.17 1.71
CA LEU A 104 -8.80 5.20 2.72
C LEU A 104 -7.46 5.55 3.35
N VAL A 105 -6.93 6.73 3.03
CA VAL A 105 -5.61 7.17 3.49
C VAL A 105 -5.72 8.40 4.39
N GLU A 106 -4.74 8.57 5.27
CA GLU A 106 -4.59 9.79 6.06
C GLU A 106 -4.10 10.93 5.16
N LEU A 107 -4.74 12.10 5.26
CA LEU A 107 -4.25 13.34 4.68
C LEU A 107 -3.40 14.08 5.72
N LYS A 108 -2.10 14.22 5.46
CA LYS A 108 -1.16 14.89 6.36
C LYS A 108 -0.99 16.36 6.04
N GLU A 109 -0.92 16.69 4.75
CA GLU A 109 -0.66 18.06 4.30
C GLU A 109 -1.12 18.25 2.86
N VAL A 110 -1.60 19.44 2.54
CA VAL A 110 -1.87 19.90 1.17
C VAL A 110 -0.81 20.95 0.81
N VAL A 111 0.03 20.65 -0.18
CA VAL A 111 1.11 21.56 -0.63
C VAL A 111 0.76 22.10 -1.99
N CYS A 112 0.54 23.41 -2.07
CA CYS A 112 0.24 24.12 -3.31
C CYS A 112 1.39 25.04 -3.70
N HIS A 113 1.93 24.85 -4.90
CA HIS A 113 2.84 25.76 -5.57
C HIS A 113 2.20 26.23 -6.87
N LYS A 114 2.82 27.22 -7.54
CA LYS A 114 2.27 27.84 -8.75
C LYS A 114 1.77 26.82 -9.81
N ASP A 115 2.52 25.75 -10.05
CA ASP A 115 2.25 24.77 -11.10
C ASP A 115 2.20 23.33 -10.56
N SER A 116 2.02 23.14 -9.25
CA SER A 116 2.09 21.85 -8.61
C SER A 116 1.18 21.80 -7.38
N VAL A 117 0.40 20.74 -7.27
CA VAL A 117 -0.40 20.39 -6.08
C VAL A 117 -0.01 18.99 -5.66
N ILE A 118 0.42 18.86 -4.41
CA ILE A 118 0.86 17.61 -3.80
C ILE A 118 0.07 17.39 -2.52
N LEU A 119 -0.53 16.22 -2.38
CA LEU A 119 -1.13 15.76 -1.13
C LEU A 119 -0.17 14.79 -0.45
N LYS A 120 0.31 15.13 0.76
CA LYS A 120 1.09 14.22 1.59
C LYS A 120 0.17 13.28 2.33
N LEU A 121 0.41 11.99 2.18
CA LEU A 121 -0.47 10.91 2.62
C LEU A 121 0.24 10.02 3.64
N GLY A 122 -0.53 9.48 4.58
CA GLY A 122 -0.08 8.49 5.55
C GLY A 122 -0.84 7.17 5.43
N SER A 123 -0.32 6.14 6.08
CA SER A 123 -0.92 4.80 6.12
C SER A 123 -1.23 4.20 4.74
N LEU A 124 -0.36 4.49 3.77
CA LEU A 124 -0.57 4.22 2.35
C LEU A 124 -0.42 2.72 2.03
N ASP A 125 -1.28 2.21 1.14
CA ASP A 125 -1.25 0.85 0.61
C ASP A 125 -1.23 0.82 -0.94
N LEU A 126 -0.55 1.78 -1.56
CA LEU A 126 -0.49 1.95 -3.01
C LEU A 126 0.94 1.82 -3.51
N VAL A 127 1.14 1.08 -4.60
CA VAL A 127 2.43 0.97 -5.25
C VAL A 127 2.82 2.28 -5.92
N ASP A 128 4.12 2.55 -6.00
CA ASP A 128 4.67 3.73 -6.68
C ASP A 128 4.21 3.78 -8.15
N GLY A 129 3.89 4.97 -8.63
CA GLY A 129 3.38 5.17 -10.00
C GLY A 129 1.90 4.84 -10.21
N THR A 130 1.14 4.52 -9.16
CA THR A 130 -0.30 4.21 -9.29
C THR A 130 -1.07 5.42 -9.83
N PRO A 131 -1.81 5.26 -10.95
CA PRO A 131 -2.68 6.31 -11.51
C PRO A 131 -3.91 6.52 -10.64
N VAL A 132 -4.19 7.76 -10.28
CA VAL A 132 -5.38 8.17 -9.51
C VAL A 132 -6.41 8.76 -10.47
N VAL A 133 -7.67 8.39 -10.29
CA VAL A 133 -8.81 8.85 -11.13
C VAL A 133 -9.79 9.73 -10.37
N ASP A 134 -9.82 9.68 -9.04
CA ASP A 134 -10.66 10.55 -8.22
C ASP A 134 -10.20 10.60 -6.76
N ILE A 135 -10.58 11.65 -6.05
CA ILE A 135 -10.36 11.86 -4.62
C ILE A 135 -11.67 12.30 -3.98
N LYS A 136 -12.02 11.71 -2.84
CA LYS A 136 -13.18 12.13 -2.06
C LYS A 136 -12.83 12.25 -0.58
N PRO A 137 -13.34 13.25 0.15
CA PRO A 137 -13.19 13.30 1.59
C PRO A 137 -13.93 12.12 2.25
N TYR A 138 -13.37 11.60 3.33
CA TYR A 138 -14.03 10.60 4.15
C TYR A 138 -15.07 11.26 5.06
N LEU A 139 -16.28 10.72 5.08
CA LEU A 139 -17.40 11.23 5.85
C LEU A 139 -17.82 10.21 6.95
N PRO A 140 -17.34 10.34 8.20
CA PRO A 140 -17.57 9.34 9.24
C PRO A 140 -19.05 9.02 9.49
N PHE A 141 -19.93 10.01 9.44
CA PHE A 141 -21.37 9.83 9.69
C PHE A 141 -22.07 8.95 8.63
N ALA A 142 -21.52 8.91 7.41
CA ALA A 142 -22.09 8.16 6.29
C ALA A 142 -21.41 6.81 6.03
N GLU A 143 -20.13 6.69 6.40
CA GLU A 143 -19.28 5.60 5.94
C GLU A 143 -18.81 4.67 7.08
N SER A 144 -18.85 5.15 8.35
CA SER A 144 -18.46 4.33 9.50
C SER A 144 -19.64 3.47 9.96
N LEU A 145 -19.53 2.16 9.75
CA LEU A 145 -20.52 1.16 10.17
C LEU A 145 -19.83 0.12 11.07
N PRO A 146 -19.67 0.40 12.39
CA PRO A 146 -18.90 -0.46 13.30
C PRO A 146 -19.45 -1.88 13.39
N ASP A 147 -20.78 -2.05 13.27
CA ASP A 147 -21.46 -3.35 13.38
C ASP A 147 -21.62 -4.09 12.04
N ALA A 148 -21.01 -3.57 10.96
CA ALA A 148 -21.10 -4.20 9.66
C ALA A 148 -20.44 -5.59 9.63
N SER A 149 -21.15 -6.57 9.04
CA SER A 149 -20.58 -7.90 8.82
C SER A 149 -19.65 -7.90 7.61
N ALA A 150 -18.42 -8.37 7.78
CA ALA A 150 -17.40 -8.42 6.74
C ALA A 150 -16.90 -9.85 6.42
N SER A 151 -17.67 -10.89 6.75
CA SER A 151 -17.35 -12.29 6.47
C SER A 151 -15.91 -12.63 6.91
N TYR A 152 -15.09 -13.21 6.02
CA TYR A 152 -13.69 -13.57 6.30
C TYR A 152 -12.76 -12.38 6.58
N ALA A 153 -13.22 -11.15 6.40
CA ALA A 153 -12.47 -9.92 6.58
C ALA A 153 -12.91 -9.09 7.81
N GLN A 154 -13.58 -9.74 8.78
CA GLN A 154 -14.11 -9.06 9.97
C GLN A 154 -13.02 -8.41 10.85
N SER A 155 -11.85 -9.01 10.94
CA SER A 155 -10.72 -8.48 11.71
C SER A 155 -9.53 -8.16 10.79
N ALA A 156 -8.67 -7.26 11.21
CA ALA A 156 -7.39 -7.04 10.53
C ALA A 156 -6.53 -8.32 10.56
N PRO A 157 -5.70 -8.59 9.54
CA PRO A 157 -4.70 -9.65 9.65
C PRO A 157 -3.72 -9.32 10.78
N ALA A 158 -3.34 -10.33 11.56
CA ALA A 158 -2.31 -10.15 12.57
C ALA A 158 -0.95 -9.87 11.88
N ALA A 159 -0.17 -8.99 12.47
CA ALA A 159 1.25 -8.82 12.14
C ALA A 159 2.03 -9.89 12.94
N GLU A 160 2.25 -11.06 12.31
CA GLU A 160 2.69 -12.27 13.04
C GLU A 160 4.20 -12.39 13.12
N MET A 161 4.94 -11.70 12.20
CA MET A 161 6.38 -11.92 12.10
C MET A 161 7.16 -10.95 12.99
N THR A 162 7.98 -11.50 13.87
CA THR A 162 9.02 -10.74 14.56
C THR A 162 10.09 -10.35 13.55
N VAL A 163 10.55 -9.09 13.59
CA VAL A 163 11.57 -8.57 12.67
C VAL A 163 12.75 -8.03 13.45
N SER A 164 13.91 -8.58 13.20
CA SER A 164 15.21 -8.13 13.72
C SER A 164 16.10 -7.62 12.60
N PHE A 165 17.17 -6.95 12.97
CA PHE A 165 18.17 -6.40 12.06
C PHE A 165 19.57 -6.85 12.51
N THR A 166 20.46 -7.13 11.59
CA THR A 166 21.87 -7.35 11.92
C THR A 166 22.52 -6.05 12.37
N ALA A 167 23.57 -6.12 13.17
CA ALA A 167 24.31 -4.95 13.67
C ALA A 167 24.81 -4.03 12.53
N GLU A 168 25.14 -4.61 11.37
CA GLU A 168 25.54 -3.85 10.20
C GLU A 168 24.39 -3.04 9.60
N VAL A 169 23.20 -3.65 9.49
CA VAL A 169 21.98 -2.98 9.00
C VAL A 169 21.54 -1.90 9.99
N GLU A 170 21.64 -2.14 11.29
CA GLU A 170 21.31 -1.11 12.31
C GLU A 170 22.19 0.14 12.14
N LYS A 171 23.48 -0.02 11.90
CA LYS A 171 24.40 1.11 11.62
C LYS A 171 23.99 1.87 10.34
N GLN A 172 23.61 1.15 9.28
CA GLN A 172 23.13 1.77 8.04
C GLN A 172 21.85 2.56 8.27
N LEU A 173 20.89 1.99 9.01
CA LEU A 173 19.62 2.63 9.35
C LEU A 173 19.79 3.95 10.09
N LEU A 174 20.71 4.04 11.05
CA LEU A 174 21.02 5.29 11.76
C LEU A 174 21.40 6.44 10.81
N THR A 175 22.06 6.13 9.70
CA THR A 175 22.43 7.13 8.69
C THR A 175 21.27 7.42 7.74
N LEU A 176 20.55 6.38 7.32
CA LEU A 176 19.46 6.47 6.35
C LEU A 176 18.21 7.15 6.91
N GLU A 177 17.95 7.05 8.20
CA GLU A 177 16.81 7.72 8.84
C GLU A 177 16.86 9.25 8.79
N LYS A 178 18.03 9.85 8.56
CA LYS A 178 18.15 11.28 8.27
C LYS A 178 17.45 11.67 6.96
N ARG A 179 17.46 10.77 5.99
CA ARG A 179 16.81 10.97 4.67
C ARG A 179 15.41 10.35 4.62
N TYR A 180 15.20 9.25 5.30
CA TYR A 180 13.93 8.51 5.36
C TYR A 180 13.47 8.36 6.81
N PRO A 181 12.80 9.37 7.38
CA PRO A 181 12.31 9.32 8.76
C PRO A 181 11.46 8.08 9.01
N GLN A 182 11.70 7.39 10.13
CA GLN A 182 11.01 6.16 10.52
C GLN A 182 11.28 4.95 9.61
N LEU A 183 12.39 4.92 8.85
CA LEU A 183 12.72 3.82 7.94
C LEU A 183 12.77 2.45 8.65
N THR A 184 13.36 2.40 9.84
CA THR A 184 13.45 1.17 10.66
C THR A 184 12.06 0.66 11.02
N LEU A 185 11.17 1.55 11.46
CA LEU A 185 9.79 1.21 11.80
C LEU A 185 9.04 0.75 10.55
N PHE A 186 9.19 1.46 9.44
CA PHE A 186 8.55 1.13 8.16
C PHE A 186 8.94 -0.26 7.67
N ILE A 187 10.24 -0.60 7.62
CA ILE A 187 10.71 -1.93 7.20
C ILE A 187 10.15 -3.00 8.14
N ARG A 188 10.16 -2.75 9.44
CA ARG A 188 9.62 -3.66 10.45
C ARG A 188 8.14 -3.93 10.24
N GLU A 189 7.33 -2.89 10.08
CA GLU A 189 5.88 -3.01 9.86
C GLU A 189 5.55 -3.74 8.55
N VAL A 190 6.28 -3.47 7.46
CA VAL A 190 6.09 -4.15 6.18
C VAL A 190 6.38 -5.65 6.30
N LEU A 191 7.54 -6.00 6.88
CA LEU A 191 7.94 -7.41 7.00
C LEU A 191 7.09 -8.17 8.01
N ALA A 192 6.60 -7.50 9.06
CA ALA A 192 5.68 -8.12 10.03
C ALA A 192 4.36 -8.59 9.40
N GLN A 193 3.93 -8.00 8.26
CA GLN A 193 2.76 -8.45 7.48
C GLN A 193 3.03 -9.71 6.64
N ASP A 194 4.24 -10.27 6.69
CA ASP A 194 4.67 -11.40 5.88
C ASP A 194 4.40 -11.22 4.37
N PRO A 195 5.23 -10.45 3.67
CA PRO A 195 5.05 -10.15 2.25
C PRO A 195 5.29 -11.35 1.33
N ARG A 196 5.70 -12.51 1.88
CA ARG A 196 5.92 -13.72 1.08
C ARG A 196 4.63 -14.20 0.40
N PRO A 197 4.74 -14.81 -0.79
CA PRO A 197 3.62 -15.50 -1.40
C PRO A 197 3.01 -16.54 -0.44
N ALA A 198 1.68 -16.69 -0.43
CA ALA A 198 0.99 -17.57 0.52
C ALA A 198 1.49 -19.03 0.47
N TYR A 199 1.88 -19.53 -0.72
CA TYR A 199 2.41 -20.89 -0.89
C TYR A 199 3.83 -21.09 -0.34
N ARG A 200 4.51 -19.99 0.05
CA ARG A 200 5.83 -19.99 0.69
C ARG A 200 5.79 -19.75 2.19
N LYS A 201 4.61 -19.57 2.75
CA LYS A 201 4.43 -19.51 4.20
C LYS A 201 4.70 -20.90 4.77
N GLY A 202 5.60 -20.99 5.75
CA GLY A 202 6.06 -22.26 6.32
C GLY A 202 7.35 -22.80 5.69
N GLU A 203 8.02 -22.05 4.79
CA GLU A 203 9.37 -22.41 4.33
C GLU A 203 10.39 -22.34 5.47
N GLU A 204 11.38 -23.24 5.36
CA GLU A 204 12.39 -23.51 6.36
C GLU A 204 13.30 -22.33 6.71
N THR A 205 13.83 -22.35 7.93
CA THR A 205 14.90 -21.47 8.42
C THR A 205 16.07 -21.41 7.42
N GLY A 206 16.61 -20.21 7.21
CA GLY A 206 17.71 -19.93 6.29
C GLY A 206 17.29 -19.47 4.89
N LYS A 207 16.02 -19.59 4.49
CA LYS A 207 15.54 -19.05 3.21
C LYS A 207 15.65 -17.52 3.19
N THR A 208 16.13 -16.99 2.07
CA THR A 208 16.31 -15.55 1.86
C THR A 208 15.31 -14.99 0.87
N TYR A 209 14.90 -13.75 1.12
CA TYR A 209 13.96 -12.97 0.32
C TYR A 209 14.48 -11.55 0.16
N ALA A 210 13.89 -10.83 -0.79
CA ALA A 210 14.19 -9.43 -1.01
C ALA A 210 12.94 -8.69 -1.48
N VAL A 211 12.90 -7.39 -1.21
CA VAL A 211 11.85 -6.48 -1.68
C VAL A 211 12.39 -5.06 -1.84
N TRP A 212 11.92 -4.38 -2.87
CA TRP A 212 12.26 -2.99 -3.12
C TRP A 212 11.37 -2.04 -2.32
N LEU A 213 11.97 -1.35 -1.35
CA LEU A 213 11.35 -0.30 -0.54
C LEU A 213 12.17 0.98 -0.65
N HIS A 214 11.54 2.10 -0.96
CA HIS A 214 12.27 3.33 -1.32
C HIS A 214 13.33 3.06 -2.41
N ASP A 215 14.57 3.41 -2.13
CA ASP A 215 15.71 3.23 -3.04
C ASP A 215 16.58 2.01 -2.65
N PHE A 216 16.03 1.09 -1.86
CA PHE A 216 16.77 -0.05 -1.32
C PHE A 216 16.12 -1.37 -1.67
N ASN A 217 16.95 -2.36 -2.01
CA ASN A 217 16.61 -3.76 -1.95
C ASN A 217 16.79 -4.25 -0.51
N VAL A 218 15.70 -4.38 0.22
CA VAL A 218 15.70 -4.90 1.60
C VAL A 218 15.78 -6.42 1.54
N ARG A 219 16.86 -7.00 2.04
CA ARG A 219 17.07 -8.45 2.05
C ARG A 219 16.93 -9.00 3.46
N TRP A 220 16.15 -10.06 3.59
CA TRP A 220 15.96 -10.74 4.88
C TRP A 220 16.01 -12.25 4.73
N ARG A 221 16.22 -12.92 5.83
CA ARG A 221 16.16 -14.39 5.94
C ARG A 221 15.16 -14.81 6.99
N VAL A 222 14.64 -16.02 6.81
CA VAL A 222 13.79 -16.68 7.81
C VAL A 222 14.70 -17.24 8.90
N THR A 223 14.34 -17.00 10.15
CA THR A 223 14.99 -17.56 11.35
C THR A 223 13.95 -18.23 12.23
N ASP A 224 14.38 -18.97 13.23
CA ASP A 224 13.46 -19.60 14.20
C ASP A 224 12.67 -18.55 15.01
N ALA A 225 13.20 -17.31 15.14
CA ALA A 225 12.56 -16.21 15.85
C ALA A 225 11.72 -15.29 14.96
N GLY A 226 11.71 -15.50 13.63
CA GLY A 226 11.00 -14.64 12.68
C GLY A 226 11.85 -14.25 11.48
N PHE A 227 11.88 -12.98 11.13
CA PHE A 227 12.68 -12.44 10.02
C PHE A 227 13.87 -11.64 10.54
N GLU A 228 15.03 -11.83 9.89
CA GLU A 228 16.21 -11.02 10.14
C GLU A 228 16.64 -10.31 8.86
N VAL A 229 16.61 -8.98 8.88
CA VAL A 229 17.12 -8.14 7.78
C VAL A 229 18.63 -8.09 7.88
N PHE A 230 19.31 -8.54 6.82
CA PHE A 230 20.78 -8.66 6.82
C PHE A 230 21.47 -7.75 5.79
N ALA A 231 20.72 -7.12 4.87
CA ALA A 231 21.27 -6.15 3.93
C ALA A 231 20.23 -5.12 3.46
N LEU A 232 20.70 -3.89 3.26
CA LEU A 232 20.02 -2.81 2.57
C LEU A 232 20.92 -2.41 1.40
N GLU A 233 20.60 -2.87 0.20
CA GLU A 233 21.39 -2.63 -1.00
C GLU A 233 20.78 -1.44 -1.76
N PRO A 234 21.50 -0.34 -2.01
CA PRO A 234 20.99 0.77 -2.80
C PRO A 234 20.72 0.32 -4.25
N ARG A 235 19.78 1.02 -4.89
CA ARG A 235 19.42 0.76 -6.29
C ARG A 235 20.48 1.28 -7.25
#